data_b06e36610230ee6795ee621f78804f21
#
_entry.id   b06e36610230ee6795ee621f78804f21
#
_cell.length_a   1.000
_cell.length_b   1.000
_cell.length_c   1.000
_cell.angle_alpha   90.00
_cell.angle_beta   90.00
_cell.angle_gamma   90.00
#
_symmetry.space_group_name_H-M   'P 1'
#
loop_
_entity.id
_entity.type
_entity.pdbx_description
1 polymer ?
#
loop_
_entity_poly.entity_id
_entity_poly.type
_entity_poly.pdbx_seq_one_letter_code
_entity_poly.pdbx_strand_id
1 'polypeptide(L)'
;MNEADIRGILHEELNNIAPEADLAALDATADLREALDIDSMDFLNFVIAVNRRLGVDIPEVDYPKLLTLQKAIAYLQNKLAK
;
A
#
# COMPACT_ATOMS: atom_id res chain seq x y z
N MET A 1 7.31 -1.56 -14.28
CA MET A 1 5.94 -1.26 -13.82
C MET A 1 5.85 0.23 -13.51
N ASN A 2 4.85 0.91 -14.01
CA ASN A 2 4.72 2.36 -13.82
C ASN A 2 3.87 2.67 -12.59
N GLU A 3 3.76 3.98 -12.28
CA GLU A 3 3.01 4.44 -11.12
C GLU A 3 1.55 3.99 -11.14
N ALA A 4 0.91 4.06 -12.30
CA ALA A 4 -0.50 3.68 -12.42
C ALA A 4 -0.71 2.19 -12.12
N ASP A 5 0.21 1.35 -12.59
CA ASP A 5 0.14 -0.09 -12.33
C ASP A 5 0.29 -0.39 -10.84
N ILE A 6 1.26 0.27 -10.19
CA ILE A 6 1.49 0.10 -8.76
C ILE A 6 0.27 0.58 -7.96
N ARG A 7 -0.25 1.75 -8.32
CA ARG A 7 -1.44 2.29 -7.65
C ARG A 7 -2.63 1.34 -7.76
N GLY A 8 -2.83 0.76 -8.95
CA GLY A 8 -3.91 -0.19 -9.15
C GLY A 8 -3.80 -1.42 -8.25
N ILE A 9 -2.58 -1.95 -8.13
CA ILE A 9 -2.33 -3.10 -7.28
C ILE A 9 -2.58 -2.74 -5.81
N LEU A 10 -2.10 -1.57 -5.37
CA LEU A 10 -2.32 -1.12 -4.00
C LEU A 10 -3.82 -0.94 -3.70
N HIS A 11 -4.57 -0.38 -4.65
CA HIS A 11 -6.02 -0.23 -4.49
C HIS A 11 -6.71 -1.59 -4.38
N GLU A 12 -6.31 -2.57 -5.18
CA GLU A 12 -6.88 -3.90 -5.11
C GLU A 12 -6.65 -4.54 -3.75
N GLU A 13 -5.43 -4.44 -3.22
CA GLU A 13 -5.12 -5.01 -1.92
C GLU A 13 -5.81 -4.26 -0.78
N LEU A 14 -5.90 -2.94 -0.88
CA LEU A 14 -6.65 -2.16 0.11
C LEU A 14 -8.15 -2.48 0.07
N ASN A 15 -8.69 -2.73 -1.11
CA ASN A 15 -10.10 -3.12 -1.25
C ASN A 15 -10.38 -4.46 -0.58
N ASN A 16 -9.41 -5.39 -0.59
CA ASN A 16 -9.56 -6.67 0.08
C ASN A 16 -9.62 -6.52 1.61
N ILE A 17 -8.95 -5.51 2.14
CA ILE A 17 -8.86 -5.26 3.58
C ILE A 17 -10.00 -4.37 4.05
N ALA A 18 -10.36 -3.37 3.25
CA ALA A 18 -11.37 -2.38 3.58
C ALA A 18 -12.37 -2.25 2.43
N PRO A 19 -13.21 -3.27 2.18
CA PRO A 19 -14.08 -3.30 1.01
C PRO A 19 -15.15 -2.20 1.00
N GLU A 20 -15.44 -1.61 2.15
CA GLU A 20 -16.44 -0.54 2.27
C GLU A 20 -15.84 0.85 2.05
N ALA A 21 -14.50 0.95 1.97
CA ALA A 21 -13.85 2.24 1.82
C ALA A 21 -13.98 2.75 0.38
N ASP A 22 -14.14 4.07 0.25
CA ASP A 22 -14.12 4.72 -1.06
C ASP A 22 -12.67 5.07 -1.41
N LEU A 23 -12.02 4.15 -2.10
CA LEU A 23 -10.61 4.30 -2.46
C LEU A 23 -10.39 5.39 -3.50
N ALA A 24 -11.41 5.70 -4.30
CA ALA A 24 -11.30 6.78 -5.29
C ALA A 24 -11.20 8.15 -4.60
N ALA A 25 -11.75 8.27 -3.40
CA ALA A 25 -11.69 9.51 -2.62
C ALA A 25 -10.52 9.54 -1.64
N LEU A 26 -9.69 8.49 -1.62
CA LEU A 26 -8.58 8.39 -0.68
C LEU A 26 -7.50 9.44 -0.98
N ASP A 27 -7.17 10.24 0.03
CA ASP A 27 -6.08 11.20 -0.07
C ASP A 27 -4.76 10.44 -0.03
N ALA A 28 -3.93 10.63 -1.06
CA ALA A 28 -2.66 9.93 -1.19
C ALA A 28 -1.67 10.26 -0.07
N THR A 29 -1.87 11.35 0.64
CA THR A 29 -1.00 11.77 1.74
C THR A 29 -1.53 11.39 3.11
N ALA A 30 -2.72 10.82 3.19
CA ALA A 30 -3.32 10.41 4.47
C ALA A 30 -2.71 9.09 4.96
N ASP A 31 -2.62 8.94 6.27
CA ASP A 31 -2.23 7.67 6.88
C ASP A 31 -3.30 6.63 6.58
N LEU A 32 -2.91 5.53 5.95
CA LEU A 32 -3.87 4.51 5.52
C LEU A 32 -4.65 3.89 6.68
N ARG A 33 -4.01 3.76 7.85
CA ARG A 33 -4.69 3.20 9.02
C ARG A 33 -5.82 4.11 9.50
N GLU A 34 -5.59 5.41 9.49
CA GLU A 34 -6.59 6.39 9.89
C GLU A 34 -7.65 6.59 8.81
N ALA A 35 -7.21 6.72 7.55
CA ALA A 35 -8.11 7.00 6.45
C ALA A 35 -9.09 5.87 6.19
N LEU A 36 -8.66 4.62 6.39
CA LEU A 36 -9.47 3.43 6.13
C LEU A 36 -10.01 2.78 7.40
N ASP A 37 -9.70 3.36 8.56
CA ASP A 37 -10.11 2.84 9.86
C ASP A 37 -9.72 1.36 10.03
N ILE A 38 -8.46 1.05 9.71
CA ILE A 38 -7.90 -0.30 9.86
C ILE A 38 -6.87 -0.30 10.97
N ASP A 39 -6.65 -1.47 11.56
CA ASP A 39 -5.67 -1.61 12.63
C ASP A 39 -4.29 -2.04 12.10
N SER A 40 -3.36 -2.24 13.04
CA SER A 40 -1.98 -2.64 12.70
C SER A 40 -1.91 -3.99 12.02
N MET A 41 -2.79 -4.92 12.38
CA MET A 41 -2.81 -6.26 11.78
C MET A 41 -3.28 -6.19 10.34
N ASP A 42 -4.30 -5.37 10.07
CA ASP A 42 -4.79 -5.17 8.71
C ASP A 42 -3.70 -4.53 7.85
N PHE A 43 -2.99 -3.55 8.41
CA PHE A 43 -1.90 -2.90 7.70
C PHE A 43 -0.78 -3.90 7.39
N LEU A 44 -0.43 -4.74 8.36
CA LEU A 44 0.58 -5.78 8.16
C LEU A 44 0.16 -6.73 7.04
N ASN A 45 -1.09 -7.15 7.03
CA ASN A 45 -1.61 -8.02 5.98
C ASN A 45 -1.53 -7.35 4.61
N PHE A 46 -1.79 -6.05 4.55
CA PHE A 46 -1.64 -5.27 3.33
C PHE A 46 -0.20 -5.31 2.82
N VAL A 47 0.77 -5.05 3.69
CA VAL A 47 2.20 -5.08 3.32
C VAL A 47 2.61 -6.45 2.82
N ILE A 48 2.18 -7.51 3.51
CA ILE A 48 2.49 -8.89 3.10
C ILE A 48 1.90 -9.20 1.73
N ALA A 49 0.66 -8.77 1.49
CA ALA A 49 0.00 -9.00 0.21
C ALA A 49 0.71 -8.27 -0.93
N VAL A 50 1.14 -7.04 -0.70
CA VAL A 50 1.89 -6.25 -1.68
C VAL A 50 3.24 -6.92 -1.97
N ASN A 51 3.93 -7.35 -0.94
CA ASN A 51 5.20 -8.06 -1.08
C ASN A 51 5.01 -9.27 -1.99
N ARG A 52 3.98 -10.06 -1.73
CA ARG A 52 3.69 -11.28 -2.50
C ARG A 52 3.30 -10.96 -3.94
N ARG A 53 2.45 -9.94 -4.13
CA ARG A 53 1.95 -9.54 -5.45
C ARG A 53 3.07 -9.06 -6.37
N LEU A 54 3.98 -8.25 -5.84
CA LEU A 54 5.03 -7.60 -6.62
C LEU A 54 6.35 -8.35 -6.60
N GLY A 55 6.47 -9.34 -5.74
CA GLY A 55 7.72 -10.10 -5.61
C GLY A 55 8.87 -9.26 -5.08
N VAL A 56 8.58 -8.22 -4.30
CA VAL A 56 9.61 -7.37 -3.69
C VAL A 56 9.76 -7.72 -2.23
N ASP A 57 10.99 -7.66 -1.73
CA ASP A 57 11.28 -7.88 -0.33
C ASP A 57 11.14 -6.57 0.43
N ILE A 58 10.19 -6.50 1.35
CA ILE A 58 9.93 -5.32 2.16
C ILE A 58 10.32 -5.64 3.60
N PRO A 59 11.50 -5.18 4.05
CA PRO A 59 11.90 -5.43 5.44
C PRO A 59 11.02 -4.65 6.41
N GLU A 60 10.86 -5.19 7.61
CA GLU A 60 9.97 -4.61 8.62
C GLU A 60 10.31 -3.16 8.93
N VAL A 61 11.61 -2.80 8.92
CA VAL A 61 12.04 -1.42 9.20
C VAL A 61 11.50 -0.43 8.18
N ASP A 62 11.11 -0.92 7.00
CA ASP A 62 10.58 -0.05 5.93
C ASP A 62 9.06 0.06 5.95
N TYR A 63 8.36 -0.67 6.81
CA TYR A 63 6.91 -0.62 6.88
C TYR A 63 6.34 0.78 7.03
N PRO A 64 6.94 1.68 7.84
CA PRO A 64 6.44 3.06 7.91
C PRO A 64 6.46 3.81 6.59
N LYS A 65 7.29 3.38 5.65
CA LYS A 65 7.36 4.01 4.32
C LYS A 65 6.16 3.67 3.44
N LEU A 66 5.30 2.77 3.91
CA LEU A 66 4.10 2.34 3.18
C LEU A 66 2.82 2.86 3.85
N LEU A 67 2.93 3.74 4.84
CA LEU A 67 1.79 4.24 5.59
C LEU A 67 0.88 5.19 4.81
N THR A 68 1.38 5.81 3.74
CA THR A 68 0.56 6.62 2.85
C THR A 68 0.66 6.06 1.45
N LEU A 69 -0.38 6.27 0.66
CA LEU A 69 -0.38 5.80 -0.73
C LEU A 69 0.78 6.41 -1.52
N GLN A 70 1.01 7.71 -1.34
CA GLN A 70 2.09 8.42 -2.03
C GLN A 70 3.45 7.83 -1.71
N LYS A 71 3.73 7.61 -0.42
CA LYS A 71 5.01 7.03 0.01
C LYS A 71 5.15 5.58 -0.46
N ALA A 72 4.08 4.81 -0.40
CA ALA A 72 4.09 3.43 -0.83
C ALA A 72 4.43 3.32 -2.32
N ILE A 73 3.81 4.15 -3.15
CA ILE A 73 4.08 4.15 -4.59
C ILE A 73 5.54 4.49 -4.86
N ALA A 74 6.06 5.55 -4.23
CA ALA A 74 7.45 5.96 -4.41
C ALA A 74 8.43 4.87 -3.97
N TYR A 75 8.16 4.26 -2.83
CA TYR A 75 9.00 3.18 -2.30
C TYR A 75 9.04 2.00 -3.27
N LEU A 76 7.87 1.57 -3.75
CA LEU A 76 7.77 0.41 -4.64
C LEU A 76 8.36 0.69 -6.01
N GLN A 77 8.17 1.90 -6.54
CA GLN A 77 8.82 2.28 -7.81
C GLN A 77 10.33 2.15 -7.70
N ASN A 78 10.91 2.62 -6.61
CA ASN A 78 12.34 2.54 -6.38
C ASN A 78 12.82 1.08 -6.28
N LYS A 79 12.06 0.24 -5.58
CA LYS A 79 12.39 -1.17 -5.45
C LYS A 79 12.30 -1.91 -6.78
N LEU A 80 11.30 -1.63 -7.58
CA LEU A 80 11.06 -2.32 -8.84
C LEU A 80 11.97 -1.82 -9.96
N ALA A 81 12.58 -0.66 -9.81
CA ALA A 81 13.49 -0.10 -10.81
C ALA A 81 14.87 -0.77 -10.81
N LYS A 82 15.15 -1.59 -9.85
CA LYS A 82 16.46 -2.25 -9.70
C LYS A 82 16.49 -3.64 -10.31
#